data_6b0032eed6f2e83d3a8f40cfe056a086
#
_entry.id   6b0032eed6f2e83d3a8f40cfe056a086
#
_cell.length_a   1.000
_cell.length_b   1.000
_cell.length_c   1.000
_cell.angle_alpha   90.00
_cell.angle_beta   90.00
_cell.angle_gamma   90.00
#
_symmetry.space_group_name_H-M   'P 1'
#
loop_
_entity.id
_entity.type
_entity.pdbx_description
1 polymer ?
#
loop_
_entity_poly.entity_id
_entity_poly.type
_entity_poly.pdbx_seq_one_letter_code
_entity_poly.pdbx_strand_id
1 'polypeptide(L)' 'MKISARNKLKGKVVEVRKGQTTAHVRIDVSGTVVMASITNEAVDELGLKVGQTAYAVVKASDVMVAIDG' A
#
# COMPACT_ATOMS: atom_id res chain seq x y z
N MET A 1 1.86 15.67 2.80
CA MET A 1 2.56 14.50 3.37
C MET A 1 4.06 14.73 3.24
N LYS A 2 4.76 14.74 4.35
CA LYS A 2 6.21 14.87 4.38
C LYS A 2 6.81 13.56 4.90
N ILE A 3 7.61 12.91 4.07
CA ILE A 3 8.17 11.61 4.40
C ILE A 3 9.48 11.43 3.65
N SER A 4 10.42 10.71 4.24
CA SER A 4 11.74 10.48 3.61
C SER A 4 11.69 9.52 2.43
N ALA A 5 10.68 8.66 2.35
CA ALA A 5 10.55 7.74 1.23
C ALA A 5 10.39 8.51 -0.08
N ARG A 6 11.08 8.04 -1.11
CA ARG A 6 11.05 8.71 -2.42
C ARG A 6 9.93 8.20 -3.33
N ASN A 7 9.43 6.98 -3.07
CA ASN A 7 8.39 6.37 -3.90
C ASN A 7 7.03 6.44 -3.19
N LYS A 8 6.18 7.32 -3.68
CA LYS A 8 4.83 7.52 -3.14
C LYS A 8 3.86 7.38 -4.30
N LEU A 9 3.22 6.23 -4.39
CA LEU A 9 2.36 5.87 -5.51
C LEU A 9 0.90 6.10 -5.13
N LYS A 10 0.30 7.13 -5.70
CA LYS A 10 -1.09 7.46 -5.43
C LYS A 10 -2.00 6.45 -6.12
N GLY A 11 -2.95 5.91 -5.38
CA GLY A 11 -3.88 4.94 -5.91
C GLY A 11 -5.17 4.91 -5.13
N LYS A 12 -5.94 3.85 -5.35
CA LYS A 12 -7.23 3.64 -4.70
C LYS A 12 -7.22 2.29 -4.00
N VAL A 13 -7.68 2.28 -2.75
CA VAL A 13 -7.81 1.04 -1.98
C VAL A 13 -8.90 0.19 -2.63
N VAL A 14 -8.56 -1.04 -3.01
CA VAL A 14 -9.49 -1.97 -3.62
C VAL A 14 -9.82 -3.17 -2.74
N GLU A 15 -9.00 -3.43 -1.73
CA GLU A 15 -9.26 -4.50 -0.77
C GLU A 15 -8.60 -4.18 0.56
N VAL A 16 -9.32 -4.48 1.65
CA VAL A 16 -8.77 -4.47 3.01
C VAL A 16 -9.16 -5.78 3.65
N ARG A 17 -8.19 -6.63 3.97
CA ARG A 17 -8.44 -7.93 4.60
C ARG A 17 -7.65 -8.02 5.88
N LYS A 18 -8.34 -8.01 7.01
CA LYS A 18 -7.73 -8.19 8.32
C LYS A 18 -7.54 -9.66 8.64
N GLY A 19 -6.36 -10.00 9.17
CA GLY A 19 -6.09 -11.30 9.77
C GLY A 19 -6.20 -11.20 11.29
N GLN A 20 -5.44 -12.00 12.01
CA GLN A 20 -5.45 -11.96 13.47
C GLN A 20 -4.74 -10.72 14.00
N THR A 21 -3.60 -10.37 13.45
CA THR A 21 -2.81 -9.20 13.87
C THR A 21 -2.44 -8.30 12.71
N THR A 22 -2.31 -8.84 11.51
CA THR A 22 -1.89 -8.10 10.32
C THR A 22 -3.00 -8.13 9.27
N ALA A 23 -2.99 -7.12 8.42
CA ALA A 23 -3.95 -6.97 7.35
C ALA A 23 -3.23 -6.85 6.01
N HIS A 24 -3.88 -7.35 4.97
CA HIS A 24 -3.44 -7.11 3.60
C HIS A 24 -4.31 -6.00 3.02
N VAL A 25 -3.65 -4.99 2.47
CA VAL A 25 -4.31 -3.86 1.81
C VAL A 25 -3.83 -3.83 0.38
N ARG A 26 -4.77 -3.84 -0.56
CA ARG A 26 -4.46 -3.75 -1.98
C ARG A 26 -4.81 -2.37 -2.49
N ILE A 27 -3.86 -1.75 -3.17
CA ILE A 27 -4.01 -0.39 -3.70
C ILE A 27 -3.82 -0.48 -5.21
N ASP A 28 -4.83 -0.05 -5.96
CA ASP A 28 -4.73 0.00 -7.42
C ASP A 28 -4.07 1.30 -7.82
N VAL A 29 -2.87 1.19 -8.39
CA VAL A 29 -2.10 2.32 -8.88
C VAL A 29 -2.13 2.26 -10.41
N SER A 30 -3.09 2.96 -11.01
CA SER A 30 -3.23 3.06 -12.48
C SER A 30 -3.23 1.68 -13.16
N GLY A 31 -4.00 0.76 -12.64
CA GLY A 31 -4.15 -0.57 -13.20
C GLY A 31 -3.22 -1.63 -12.62
N THR A 32 -2.22 -1.23 -11.84
CA THR A 32 -1.31 -2.15 -11.15
C THR A 32 -1.67 -2.20 -9.68
N VAL A 33 -1.90 -3.40 -9.16
CA VAL A 33 -2.25 -3.57 -7.75
C VAL A 33 -0.98 -3.76 -6.94
N VAL A 34 -0.79 -2.89 -5.95
CA VAL A 34 0.30 -2.98 -4.99
C VAL A 34 -0.29 -3.48 -3.67
N MET A 35 0.29 -4.55 -3.13
CA MET A 35 -0.18 -5.12 -1.87
C MET A 35 0.72 -4.68 -0.73
N ALA A 36 0.10 -4.22 0.34
CA ALA A 36 0.78 -3.89 1.59
C ALA A 36 0.35 -4.85 2.69
N SER A 37 1.27 -5.21 3.56
CA SER A 37 0.98 -5.96 4.78
C SER A 37 1.28 -5.04 5.94
N ILE A 38 0.24 -4.63 6.67
CA ILE A 38 0.35 -3.72 7.81
C ILE A 38 -0.43 -4.29 8.98
N THR A 39 -0.28 -3.70 10.15
CA THR A 39 -1.02 -4.18 11.32
C THR A 39 -2.50 -3.82 11.22
N ASN A 40 -3.35 -4.63 11.85
CA ASN A 40 -4.77 -4.29 11.95
C ASN A 40 -4.95 -2.92 12.61
N GLU A 41 -4.11 -2.60 13.60
CA GLU A 41 -4.15 -1.30 14.28
C GLU A 41 -3.90 -0.15 13.28
N ALA A 42 -2.94 -0.32 12.38
CA ALA A 42 -2.63 0.70 11.37
C ALA A 42 -3.82 0.92 10.43
N VAL A 43 -4.51 -0.16 10.05
CA VAL A 43 -5.73 -0.06 9.24
C VAL A 43 -6.76 0.81 9.94
N ASP A 44 -6.97 0.57 11.24
CA ASP A 44 -7.96 1.31 12.02
C ASP A 44 -7.55 2.77 12.21
N GLU A 45 -6.28 3.02 12.54
CA GLU A 45 -5.78 4.38 12.73
C GLU A 45 -5.86 5.22 11.47
N LEU A 46 -5.57 4.62 10.32
CA LEU A 46 -5.64 5.31 9.04
C LEU A 46 -7.07 5.34 8.48
N GLY A 47 -7.98 4.60 9.08
CA GLY A 47 -9.36 4.53 8.62
C GLY A 47 -9.48 4.02 7.20
N LEU A 48 -8.69 3.01 6.84
CA LEU A 48 -8.64 2.51 5.46
C LEU A 48 -9.94 1.82 5.07
N LYS A 49 -10.47 2.20 3.92
CA LYS A 49 -11.71 1.64 3.34
C LYS A 49 -11.53 1.48 1.84
N VAL A 50 -12.22 0.50 1.29
CA VAL A 50 -12.31 0.31 -0.16
C VAL A 50 -12.89 1.57 -0.81
N GLY A 51 -12.27 2.03 -1.90
CA GLY A 51 -12.67 3.24 -2.62
C GLY A 51 -11.95 4.50 -2.20
N GLN A 52 -11.22 4.46 -1.11
CA GLN A 52 -10.48 5.61 -0.58
C GLN A 52 -9.19 5.83 -1.37
N THR A 53 -8.83 7.09 -1.58
CA THR A 53 -7.51 7.43 -2.12
C THR A 53 -6.46 7.15 -1.04
N ALA A 54 -5.40 6.45 -1.42
CA ALA A 54 -4.29 6.14 -0.54
C ALA A 54 -2.99 6.16 -1.32
N TYR A 55 -1.87 6.13 -0.61
CA TYR A 55 -0.54 6.12 -1.23
C TYR A 55 0.18 4.85 -0.82
N ALA A 56 0.72 4.12 -1.81
CA ALA A 56 1.68 3.07 -1.54
C ALA A 56 3.04 3.72 -1.40
N VAL A 57 3.64 3.64 -0.22
CA VAL A 57 4.92 4.27 0.08
C VAL A 57 5.98 3.19 0.13
N VAL A 58 6.99 3.31 -0.72
CA VAL A 58 8.03 2.29 -0.82
C VAL A 58 9.39 2.93 -0.66
N LYS A 59 10.15 2.45 0.31
CA LYS A 59 11.52 2.89 0.51
C LYS A 59 12.36 2.49 -0.70
N ALA A 60 13.17 3.42 -1.21
CA ALA A 60 13.96 3.19 -2.43
C ALA A 60 14.85 1.95 -2.32
N SER A 61 15.42 1.70 -1.15
CA SER A 61 16.30 0.53 -0.93
C SER A 61 15.55 -0.81 -0.95
N ASP A 62 14.21 -0.77 -0.91
CA ASP A 62 13.38 -1.99 -0.93
C ASP A 62 12.85 -2.30 -2.34
N VAL A 63 13.14 -1.45 -3.30
CA VAL A 63 12.68 -1.67 -4.67
C VAL A 63 13.68 -2.52 -5.41
N MET A 64 13.21 -3.63 -5.97
CA MET A 64 14.01 -4.50 -6.82
C MET A 64 13.65 -4.24 -8.27
N VAL A 65 14.57 -4.57 -9.16
CA VAL A 65 14.40 -4.33 -10.59
C VAL A 65 14.44 -5.66 -11.34
N ALA A 66 13.50 -5.83 -12.26
CA ALA A 66 13.49 -7.00 -13.14
C ALA A 66 13.27 -6.53 -14.58
N ILE A 67 13.76 -7.31 -15.51
CA ILE A 67 13.49 -7.13 -16.93
C ILE A 67 13.11 -8.49 -17.52
N ASP A 68 12.46 -8.46 -18.67
CA ASP A 68 12.21 -9.68 -19.44
C ASP A 68 13.48 -10.07 -20.19
N GLY A 69 13.75 -11.31 -20.23
CA GLY A 69 14.92 -11.81 -20.91
C GLY A 69 15.54 -12.95 -20.18
#